data_26a902346242e1769461c155b9dbeec4
#
_entry.id   26a902346242e1769461c155b9dbeec4
#
_cell.length_a   1.000
_cell.length_b   1.000
_cell.length_c   1.000
_cell.angle_alpha   90.00
_cell.angle_beta   90.00
_cell.angle_gamma   90.00
#
_symmetry.space_group_name_H-M   'P 1'
#
loop_
_entity.id
_entity.type
_entity.pdbx_description
1 polymer ?
#
loop_
_entity_poly.entity_id
_entity_poly.type
_entity_poly.pdbx_seq_one_letter_code
_entity_poly.pdbx_strand_id
1 'polypeptide(L)'
;LVGSEMCIRDRGWDTTGYTRLRYLRNLAPSNSYGLRGQFTYTEPVAKYAQVSVQYRIRYDYQERDKRSFITGPDYSVAGLLPDGALSNSYKSGYLTQSAGPGFRYSKERNTFVANVYYQHATLDGQIVRDAADKIKHSYNDVTYFMMGQLNINRENSLRLFVSSYTDNPSITDLQNVADVSDAQNITKGNPNLNPSYSHRVNFHYTNSNVEKGRTFMWMFSMQNTSDYNANHLVSNPGTITLGGEQYTPNYYSTPVNLDGYWNLRTHLSYGFPIGFLKSNFNVMAGVNFTKTPSMLGGTVDSDGFITGGERNDTKNIGYDFRTVLGSNISENVDFTLSWAGTYNEATNSLGESGSKNRYFNHTAQGNMKFVFPLGFTFTGSVAYTQYIGFTNDYDDSYLLCNAWIGKKVFKNKRGEIMVGVNDIFNQNKAFARSTGSGWTQNSTNSVIGRYYMVQFTYNLRRFGKKGSKNIKDYDGVAQPSGSRRMGPGGPGGPPPGMFHGPR
;
A
#
# COMPACT_ATOMS: atom_id res chain seq x y z
N LEU A 1 22.34 -2.32 3.96
CA LEU A 1 22.12 -1.22 4.91
C LEU A 1 21.21 -0.19 4.25
N VAL A 2 19.98 -0.07 4.74
CA VAL A 2 19.08 1.03 4.37
C VAL A 2 19.00 1.92 5.60
N GLY A 3 19.51 3.13 5.49
CA GLY A 3 19.42 4.15 6.53
C GLY A 3 18.67 5.37 6.01
N SER A 4 17.87 6.01 6.83
CA SER A 4 17.28 7.31 6.55
C SER A 4 17.99 8.39 7.37
N GLU A 5 18.29 9.50 6.71
CA GLU A 5 18.77 10.73 7.34
C GLU A 5 17.70 11.79 7.15
N MET A 6 17.32 12.46 8.23
CA MET A 6 16.32 13.51 8.21
C MET A 6 16.80 14.71 9.03
N CYS A 7 16.77 15.90 8.41
CA CYS A 7 17.01 17.18 9.08
C CYS A 7 15.67 17.88 9.28
N ILE A 8 15.35 18.23 10.51
CA ILE A 8 14.08 18.83 10.89
C ILE A 8 14.36 20.20 11.51
N ARG A 9 13.60 21.19 11.03
CA ARG A 9 13.51 22.51 11.67
C ARG A 9 12.10 22.64 12.27
N ASP A 10 12.02 22.63 13.58
CA ASP A 10 10.76 22.74 14.31
C ASP A 10 10.64 24.09 15.02
N ARG A 11 9.39 24.59 15.16
CA ARG A 11 9.05 25.79 15.91
C ARG A 11 8.21 25.40 17.12
N GLY A 12 8.81 25.44 18.30
CA GLY A 12 8.10 25.31 19.57
C GLY A 12 7.82 26.67 20.19
N TRP A 13 6.73 26.79 20.94
CA TRP A 13 6.44 27.96 21.82
C TRP A 13 6.96 27.62 23.21
N ASP A 14 7.73 28.50 23.79
CA ASP A 14 8.10 28.39 25.20
C ASP A 14 7.03 29.04 26.10
N THR A 15 7.14 28.82 27.42
CA THR A 15 6.22 29.38 28.42
C THR A 15 6.23 30.90 28.48
N THR A 16 7.16 31.55 27.80
CA THR A 16 7.31 33.04 27.72
C THR A 16 6.76 33.59 26.40
N GLY A 17 6.22 32.74 25.52
CA GLY A 17 5.62 33.16 24.24
C GLY A 17 6.63 33.41 23.11
N TYR A 18 7.91 33.10 23.31
CA TYR A 18 8.91 33.20 22.25
C TYR A 18 8.99 31.93 21.42
N THR A 19 9.11 32.09 20.11
CA THR A 19 9.31 30.97 19.20
C THR A 19 10.73 30.43 19.29
N ARG A 20 10.92 29.26 19.89
CA ARG A 20 12.21 28.57 19.91
C ARG A 20 12.38 27.75 18.66
N LEU A 21 13.40 28.03 17.87
CA LEU A 21 13.79 27.20 16.75
C LEU A 21 14.62 26.02 17.25
N ARG A 22 14.18 24.82 16.93
CA ARG A 22 14.89 23.56 17.23
C ARG A 22 15.36 22.94 15.93
N TYR A 23 16.64 22.68 15.84
CA TYR A 23 17.26 21.98 14.71
C TYR A 23 17.59 20.57 15.15
N LEU A 24 17.03 19.59 14.45
CA LEU A 24 17.23 18.17 14.74
C LEU A 24 17.83 17.47 13.54
N ARG A 25 18.83 16.64 13.79
CA ARG A 25 19.34 15.70 12.82
C ARG A 25 19.14 14.28 13.33
N ASN A 26 18.35 13.48 12.61
CA ASN A 26 18.05 12.10 12.94
C ASN A 26 18.82 11.20 11.99
N LEU A 27 19.60 10.27 12.54
CA LEU A 27 20.24 9.18 11.84
C LEU A 27 19.58 7.89 12.27
N ALA A 28 19.02 7.12 11.34
CA ALA A 28 18.30 5.89 11.65
C ALA A 28 18.77 4.73 10.75
N PRO A 29 20.02 4.26 10.89
CA PRO A 29 20.45 3.05 10.22
C PRO A 29 19.60 1.87 10.69
N SER A 30 19.19 1.02 9.75
CA SER A 30 18.46 -0.21 10.04
C SER A 30 19.08 -1.39 9.29
N ASN A 31 19.08 -2.53 9.96
CA ASN A 31 19.54 -3.79 9.40
C ASN A 31 18.45 -4.84 9.64
N SER A 32 18.08 -5.60 8.62
CA SER A 32 17.10 -6.67 8.76
C SER A 32 17.41 -7.82 7.83
N TYR A 33 17.15 -9.03 8.30
CA TYR A 33 17.20 -10.23 7.49
C TYR A 33 16.14 -11.23 7.92
N GLY A 34 15.68 -12.04 6.97
CA GLY A 34 14.70 -13.10 7.22
C GLY A 34 15.18 -14.43 6.68
N LEU A 35 15.11 -15.46 7.50
CA LEU A 35 15.39 -16.84 7.15
C LEU A 35 14.09 -17.63 7.15
N ARG A 36 13.88 -18.45 6.13
CA ARG A 36 12.69 -19.29 6.01
C ARG A 36 13.10 -20.70 5.60
N GLY A 37 12.55 -21.68 6.30
CA GLY A 37 12.68 -23.10 5.98
C GLY A 37 11.31 -23.75 5.95
N GLN A 38 11.11 -24.70 5.05
CA GLN A 38 9.91 -25.51 4.97
C GLN A 38 10.27 -26.94 4.68
N PHE A 39 9.72 -27.86 5.46
CA PHE A 39 9.75 -29.30 5.19
C PHE A 39 8.31 -29.76 4.91
N THR A 40 8.14 -30.58 3.87
CA THR A 40 6.82 -31.13 3.50
C THR A 40 6.99 -32.60 3.17
N TYR A 41 6.30 -33.46 3.89
CA TYR A 41 6.11 -34.86 3.53
C TYR A 41 4.74 -35.03 2.91
N THR A 42 4.65 -35.71 1.79
CA THR A 42 3.39 -35.90 1.05
C THR A 42 3.22 -37.37 0.69
N GLU A 43 2.02 -37.92 0.98
CA GLU A 43 1.65 -39.27 0.70
C GLU A 43 0.38 -39.32 -0.19
N PRO A 44 0.40 -40.02 -1.34
CA PRO A 44 -0.78 -40.21 -2.14
C PRO A 44 -1.72 -41.24 -1.48
N VAL A 45 -2.94 -40.80 -1.14
CA VAL A 45 -3.95 -41.65 -0.49
C VAL A 45 -4.98 -42.16 -1.51
N ALA A 46 -5.10 -41.51 -2.68
CA ALA A 46 -5.94 -41.95 -3.78
C ALA A 46 -5.41 -41.37 -5.10
N LYS A 47 -5.97 -41.83 -6.23
CA LYS A 47 -5.56 -41.42 -7.60
C LYS A 47 -5.44 -39.92 -7.81
N TYR A 48 -6.25 -39.13 -7.11
CA TYR A 48 -6.33 -37.69 -7.25
C TYR A 48 -6.17 -36.96 -5.91
N ALA A 49 -5.89 -37.68 -4.82
CA ALA A 49 -5.84 -37.14 -3.48
C ALA A 49 -4.52 -37.44 -2.79
N GLN A 50 -3.98 -36.45 -2.11
CA GLN A 50 -2.75 -36.50 -1.33
C GLN A 50 -2.98 -35.91 0.04
N VAL A 51 -2.37 -36.49 1.06
CA VAL A 51 -2.22 -35.87 2.39
C VAL A 51 -0.79 -35.45 2.58
N SER A 52 -0.58 -34.41 3.37
CA SER A 52 0.75 -33.95 3.70
C SER A 52 0.87 -33.55 5.15
N VAL A 53 2.09 -33.60 5.65
CA VAL A 53 2.47 -32.97 6.91
C VAL A 53 3.53 -31.94 6.60
N GLN A 54 3.33 -30.74 7.09
CA GLN A 54 4.21 -29.61 6.82
C GLN A 54 4.75 -29.03 8.11
N TYR A 55 6.02 -28.71 8.09
CA TYR A 55 6.68 -27.91 9.13
C TYR A 55 7.32 -26.71 8.48
N ARG A 56 7.09 -25.53 9.05
CA ARG A 56 7.64 -24.26 8.60
C ARG A 56 8.34 -23.58 9.76
N ILE A 57 9.49 -23.01 9.47
CA ILE A 57 10.24 -22.18 10.38
C ILE A 57 10.58 -20.87 9.70
N ARG A 58 10.38 -19.78 10.40
CA ARG A 58 10.70 -18.44 9.95
C ARG A 58 11.37 -17.68 11.08
N TYR A 59 12.49 -17.07 10.79
CA TYR A 59 13.17 -16.19 11.69
C TYR A 59 13.37 -14.84 11.00
N ASP A 60 12.81 -13.77 11.57
CA ASP A 60 12.97 -12.41 11.11
C ASP A 60 13.74 -11.63 12.18
N TYR A 61 14.88 -11.09 11.78
CA TYR A 61 15.70 -10.22 12.62
C TYR A 61 15.59 -8.78 12.13
N GLN A 62 15.46 -7.85 13.05
CA GLN A 62 15.46 -6.42 12.78
C GLN A 62 16.27 -5.69 13.85
N GLU A 63 17.15 -4.80 13.39
CA GLU A 63 17.89 -3.87 14.22
C GLU A 63 17.68 -2.47 13.68
N ARG A 64 17.41 -1.52 14.55
CA ARG A 64 17.31 -0.11 14.22
C ARG A 64 18.01 0.71 15.29
N ASP A 65 18.83 1.65 14.85
CA ASP A 65 19.57 2.55 15.71
C ASP A 65 19.25 3.99 15.35
N LYS A 66 18.16 4.52 15.93
CA LYS A 66 17.76 5.92 15.77
C LYS A 66 18.55 6.77 16.74
N ARG A 67 19.41 7.62 16.21
CA ARG A 67 20.17 8.63 16.96
C ARG A 67 19.69 10.00 16.55
N SER A 68 19.18 10.75 17.51
CA SER A 68 18.70 12.12 17.31
C SER A 68 19.64 13.09 17.98
N PHE A 69 20.00 14.14 17.27
CA PHE A 69 20.91 15.17 17.75
C PHE A 69 20.21 16.52 17.72
N ILE A 70 20.31 17.27 18.81
CA ILE A 70 19.93 18.68 18.82
C ILE A 70 21.14 19.45 18.28
N THR A 71 20.96 20.11 17.15
CA THR A 71 22.06 20.74 16.39
C THR A 71 21.89 22.25 16.29
N GLY A 72 22.88 22.92 15.74
CA GLY A 72 22.75 24.29 15.24
C GLY A 72 22.08 24.34 13.86
N PRO A 73 21.96 25.53 13.27
CA PRO A 73 21.35 25.76 11.95
C PRO A 73 22.08 25.05 10.79
N ASP A 74 23.31 24.65 10.99
CA ASP A 74 24.16 23.93 10.04
C ASP A 74 23.93 22.40 10.06
N TYR A 75 23.11 21.91 10.99
CA TYR A 75 22.84 20.49 11.23
C TYR A 75 24.10 19.63 11.45
N SER A 76 25.21 20.24 11.87
CA SER A 76 26.43 19.53 12.19
C SER A 76 26.28 18.70 13.46
N VAL A 77 26.72 17.43 13.42
CA VAL A 77 26.74 16.52 14.58
C VAL A 77 28.11 16.29 15.16
N ALA A 78 29.13 16.99 14.64
CA ALA A 78 30.51 16.84 15.08
C ALA A 78 30.66 17.23 16.57
N GLY A 79 31.12 16.28 17.38
CA GLY A 79 31.29 16.46 18.82
C GLY A 79 30.02 16.45 19.66
N LEU A 80 28.84 16.23 19.06
CA LEU A 80 27.57 16.11 19.80
C LEU A 80 27.33 14.66 20.21
N LEU A 81 26.77 14.47 21.41
CA LEU A 81 26.21 13.20 21.84
C LEU A 81 24.73 13.11 21.39
N PRO A 82 24.25 11.91 21.05
CA PRO A 82 22.83 11.72 20.76
C PRO A 82 21.98 12.07 22.00
N ASP A 83 20.88 12.79 21.76
CA ASP A 83 19.91 13.08 22.80
C ASP A 83 19.25 11.81 23.32
N GLY A 84 19.25 11.61 24.65
CA GLY A 84 18.74 10.41 25.29
C GLY A 84 17.25 10.18 25.11
N ALA A 85 16.46 11.22 25.22
CA ALA A 85 15.01 11.14 25.14
C ALA A 85 14.51 10.99 23.70
N LEU A 86 15.26 11.53 22.73
CA LEU A 86 14.90 11.56 21.31
C LEU A 86 15.43 10.36 20.50
N SER A 87 16.35 9.60 21.07
CA SER A 87 17.02 8.50 20.38
C SER A 87 16.48 7.16 20.88
N ASN A 88 16.28 6.22 19.96
CA ASN A 88 15.78 4.89 20.25
C ASN A 88 16.54 3.85 19.43
N SER A 89 17.18 2.90 20.10
CA SER A 89 17.90 1.81 19.47
C SER A 89 17.35 0.48 19.98
N TYR A 90 17.01 -0.42 19.06
CA TYR A 90 16.49 -1.73 19.42
C TYR A 90 16.98 -2.84 18.48
N LYS A 91 16.96 -4.05 19.01
CA LYS A 91 17.16 -5.31 18.28
C LYS A 91 15.98 -6.22 18.56
N SER A 92 15.46 -6.87 17.54
CA SER A 92 14.40 -7.86 17.71
C SER A 92 14.59 -9.07 16.83
N GLY A 93 14.28 -10.24 17.35
CA GLY A 93 14.22 -11.49 16.65
C GLY A 93 12.82 -12.10 16.80
N TYR A 94 12.17 -12.38 15.68
CA TYR A 94 10.91 -13.13 15.64
C TYR A 94 11.19 -14.53 15.11
N LEU A 95 10.98 -15.55 15.94
CA LEU A 95 11.01 -16.96 15.54
C LEU A 95 9.58 -17.47 15.48
N THR A 96 9.11 -17.84 14.28
CA THR A 96 7.81 -18.46 14.06
C THR A 96 7.98 -19.89 13.59
N GLN A 97 7.35 -20.84 14.27
CA GLN A 97 7.33 -22.23 13.90
C GLN A 97 5.87 -22.67 13.71
N SER A 98 5.59 -23.36 12.61
CA SER A 98 4.23 -23.82 12.32
C SER A 98 4.27 -25.26 11.82
N ALA A 99 3.42 -26.10 12.35
CA ALA A 99 3.30 -27.48 11.91
C ALA A 99 1.82 -27.86 11.73
N GLY A 100 1.54 -28.71 10.74
CA GLY A 100 0.18 -29.18 10.58
C GLY A 100 -0.06 -30.04 9.34
N PRO A 101 -1.27 -30.66 9.28
CA PRO A 101 -1.69 -31.47 8.15
C PRO A 101 -2.14 -30.62 6.96
N GLY A 102 -2.00 -31.21 5.80
CA GLY A 102 -2.52 -30.70 4.54
C GLY A 102 -3.22 -31.79 3.72
N PHE A 103 -4.19 -31.38 2.96
CA PHE A 103 -4.91 -32.21 2.00
C PHE A 103 -4.91 -31.52 0.66
N ARG A 104 -4.67 -32.26 -0.42
CA ARG A 104 -4.76 -31.80 -1.79
C ARG A 104 -5.54 -32.80 -2.64
N TYR A 105 -6.53 -32.30 -3.35
CA TYR A 105 -7.23 -33.02 -4.40
C TYR A 105 -6.98 -32.29 -5.73
N SER A 106 -6.59 -33.03 -6.77
CA SER A 106 -6.34 -32.46 -8.09
C SER A 106 -6.78 -33.44 -9.17
N LYS A 107 -7.84 -33.09 -9.91
CA LYS A 107 -8.32 -33.85 -11.04
C LYS A 107 -8.48 -32.92 -12.23
N GLU A 108 -7.79 -33.19 -13.32
CA GLU A 108 -7.76 -32.38 -14.54
C GLU A 108 -7.34 -30.94 -14.24
N ARG A 109 -8.27 -29.99 -14.44
CA ARG A 109 -8.04 -28.54 -14.14
C ARG A 109 -8.61 -28.10 -12.79
N ASN A 110 -9.24 -29.03 -12.06
CA ASN A 110 -9.85 -28.73 -10.77
C ASN A 110 -8.89 -29.09 -9.64
N THR A 111 -8.73 -28.18 -8.69
CA THR A 111 -7.82 -28.36 -7.57
C THR A 111 -8.48 -27.85 -6.30
N PHE A 112 -8.35 -28.62 -5.23
CA PHE A 112 -8.69 -28.21 -3.88
C PHE A 112 -7.48 -28.48 -2.98
N VAL A 113 -7.12 -27.50 -2.15
CA VAL A 113 -6.04 -27.60 -1.17
C VAL A 113 -6.58 -27.08 0.16
N ALA A 114 -6.31 -27.78 1.23
CA ALA A 114 -6.61 -27.35 2.59
C ALA A 114 -5.42 -27.67 3.50
N ASN A 115 -4.96 -26.70 4.26
CA ASN A 115 -3.91 -26.87 5.24
C ASN A 115 -4.33 -26.18 6.54
N VAL A 116 -4.03 -26.80 7.66
CA VAL A 116 -4.25 -26.24 9.00
C VAL A 116 -2.92 -26.34 9.76
N TYR A 117 -2.52 -25.28 10.44
CA TYR A 117 -1.25 -25.22 11.16
C TYR A 117 -1.47 -24.74 12.58
N TYR A 118 -0.85 -25.42 13.52
CA TYR A 118 -0.55 -24.84 14.83
C TYR A 118 0.73 -24.03 14.70
N GLN A 119 0.67 -22.77 15.11
CA GLN A 119 1.76 -21.81 15.03
C GLN A 119 2.20 -21.40 16.44
N HIS A 120 3.49 -21.44 16.68
CA HIS A 120 4.14 -20.86 17.86
C HIS A 120 5.11 -19.78 17.41
N ALA A 121 4.93 -18.56 17.91
CA ALA A 121 5.78 -17.41 17.61
C ALA A 121 6.41 -16.88 18.90
N THR A 122 7.71 -16.60 18.86
CA THR A 122 8.46 -16.01 19.97
C THR A 122 9.10 -14.73 19.50
N LEU A 123 8.82 -13.62 20.17
CA LEU A 123 9.54 -12.36 20.06
C LEU A 123 10.59 -12.30 21.15
N ASP A 124 11.84 -12.05 20.78
CA ASP A 124 12.93 -11.66 21.67
C ASP A 124 13.44 -10.29 21.25
N GLY A 125 13.20 -9.27 22.06
CA GLY A 125 13.54 -7.90 21.81
C GLY A 125 14.38 -7.29 22.91
N GLN A 126 15.32 -6.43 22.54
CA GLN A 126 16.15 -5.69 23.47
C GLN A 126 16.25 -4.23 23.06
N ILE A 127 16.00 -3.32 24.02
CA ILE A 127 16.30 -1.91 23.88
C ILE A 127 17.79 -1.75 24.23
N VAL A 128 18.58 -1.27 23.26
CA VAL A 128 20.06 -1.28 23.37
C VAL A 128 20.55 -0.30 24.43
N ARG A 129 19.76 0.75 24.75
CA ARG A 129 20.17 1.78 25.73
C ARG A 129 19.96 1.38 27.17
N ASP A 130 18.96 0.56 27.40
CA ASP A 130 18.66 0.01 28.74
C ASP A 130 18.72 -1.50 28.66
N ALA A 131 19.86 -2.08 29.04
CA ALA A 131 20.08 -3.52 28.99
C ALA A 131 19.08 -4.29 29.91
N ALA A 132 18.34 -3.58 30.75
CA ALA A 132 17.30 -4.13 31.62
C ALA A 132 15.99 -4.37 30.89
N ASP A 133 15.69 -3.64 29.81
CA ASP A 133 14.42 -3.73 29.07
C ASP A 133 14.48 -4.81 27.97
N LYS A 134 14.39 -6.06 28.40
CA LYS A 134 14.17 -7.19 27.50
C LYS A 134 12.67 -7.45 27.37
N ILE A 135 12.20 -7.40 26.13
CA ILE A 135 10.83 -7.75 25.77
C ILE A 135 10.82 -9.19 25.26
N LYS A 136 10.12 -10.09 25.95
CA LYS A 136 9.96 -11.46 25.50
C LYS A 136 8.49 -11.84 25.53
N HIS A 137 7.93 -12.12 24.36
CA HIS A 137 6.55 -12.58 24.21
C HIS A 137 6.50 -13.87 23.42
N SER A 138 5.53 -14.72 23.77
CA SER A 138 5.23 -15.96 23.05
C SER A 138 3.75 -16.01 22.72
N TYR A 139 3.43 -16.35 21.48
CA TYR A 139 2.07 -16.39 20.96
C TYR A 139 1.80 -17.75 20.34
N ASN A 140 0.56 -18.24 20.51
CA ASN A 140 0.12 -19.52 19.96
C ASN A 140 -1.18 -19.34 19.22
N ASP A 141 -1.21 -19.77 17.95
CA ASP A 141 -2.34 -19.58 17.07
C ASP A 141 -2.59 -20.80 16.21
N VAL A 142 -3.82 -20.94 15.72
CA VAL A 142 -4.16 -21.91 14.68
C VAL A 142 -4.44 -21.15 13.40
N THR A 143 -3.61 -21.35 12.39
CA THR A 143 -3.78 -20.72 11.09
C THR A 143 -4.20 -21.75 10.04
N TYR A 144 -4.95 -21.30 9.04
CA TYR A 144 -5.40 -22.17 7.96
C TYR A 144 -5.28 -21.52 6.60
N PHE A 145 -5.18 -22.36 5.59
CA PHE A 145 -5.21 -21.97 4.19
C PHE A 145 -6.00 -22.98 3.39
N MET A 146 -7.03 -22.52 2.69
CA MET A 146 -7.82 -23.32 1.77
C MET A 146 -7.87 -22.63 0.42
N MET A 147 -7.73 -23.42 -0.64
CA MET A 147 -7.85 -22.94 -2.02
C MET A 147 -8.68 -23.95 -2.82
N GLY A 148 -9.74 -23.46 -3.45
CA GLY A 148 -10.52 -24.19 -4.43
C GLY A 148 -10.41 -23.54 -5.81
N GLN A 149 -10.08 -24.31 -6.83
CA GLN A 149 -10.19 -23.92 -8.23
C GLN A 149 -11.10 -24.90 -8.94
N LEU A 150 -12.21 -24.39 -9.47
CA LEU A 150 -13.18 -25.14 -10.24
C LEU A 150 -13.29 -24.55 -11.64
N ASN A 151 -12.96 -25.34 -12.65
CA ASN A 151 -13.20 -25.01 -14.05
C ASN A 151 -14.48 -25.73 -14.48
N ILE A 152 -15.60 -24.99 -14.47
CA ILE A 152 -16.93 -25.52 -14.77
C ILE A 152 -16.97 -26.01 -16.22
N ASN A 153 -16.38 -25.21 -17.11
CA ASN A 153 -16.17 -25.52 -18.52
C ASN A 153 -14.96 -24.74 -19.06
N ARG A 154 -14.80 -24.68 -20.40
CA ARG A 154 -13.68 -23.99 -21.04
C ARG A 154 -13.72 -22.45 -20.85
N GLU A 155 -14.91 -21.91 -20.66
CA GLU A 155 -15.13 -20.45 -20.54
C GLU A 155 -15.25 -19.98 -19.07
N ASN A 156 -15.69 -20.86 -18.17
CA ASN A 156 -16.07 -20.52 -16.81
C ASN A 156 -15.11 -21.13 -15.80
N SER A 157 -14.48 -20.29 -15.01
CA SER A 157 -13.62 -20.71 -13.90
C SER A 157 -13.95 -19.94 -12.61
N LEU A 158 -13.85 -20.64 -11.51
CA LEU A 158 -14.10 -20.13 -10.18
C LEU A 158 -12.91 -20.47 -9.28
N ARG A 159 -12.44 -19.49 -8.51
CA ARG A 159 -11.41 -19.66 -7.50
C ARG A 159 -11.88 -19.09 -6.18
N LEU A 160 -11.67 -19.85 -5.13
CA LEU A 160 -11.94 -19.44 -3.76
C LEU A 160 -10.68 -19.64 -2.93
N PHE A 161 -10.27 -18.62 -2.20
CA PHE A 161 -9.20 -18.67 -1.22
C PHE A 161 -9.76 -18.27 0.12
N VAL A 162 -9.53 -19.10 1.12
CA VAL A 162 -9.88 -18.81 2.52
C VAL A 162 -8.61 -19.02 3.34
N SER A 163 -8.23 -18.03 4.11
CA SER A 163 -7.01 -18.11 4.91
C SER A 163 -7.13 -17.33 6.20
N SER A 164 -6.36 -17.72 7.19
CA SER A 164 -6.08 -16.90 8.36
C SER A 164 -4.58 -16.68 8.51
N TYR A 165 -4.24 -15.60 9.17
CA TYR A 165 -2.86 -15.26 9.52
C TYR A 165 -2.84 -14.34 10.74
N THR A 166 -1.73 -14.38 11.46
CA THR A 166 -1.44 -13.46 12.56
C THR A 166 -0.47 -12.39 12.09
N ASP A 167 -0.66 -11.17 12.58
CA ASP A 167 0.27 -10.06 12.41
C ASP A 167 0.76 -9.63 13.79
N ASN A 168 2.02 -9.89 14.04
CA ASN A 168 2.61 -9.69 15.35
C ASN A 168 2.92 -8.19 15.56
N PRO A 169 2.70 -7.65 16.79
CA PRO A 169 3.08 -6.27 17.10
C PRO A 169 4.57 -6.03 16.82
N SER A 170 4.88 -4.85 16.33
CA SER A 170 6.28 -4.45 16.17
C SER A 170 6.93 -4.19 17.51
N ILE A 171 8.26 -4.26 17.57
CA ILE A 171 8.95 -3.95 18.83
C ILE A 171 8.70 -2.51 19.26
N THR A 172 8.54 -1.58 18.33
CA THR A 172 8.20 -0.19 18.63
C THR A 172 6.82 -0.04 19.25
N ASP A 173 5.86 -0.87 18.84
CA ASP A 173 4.50 -0.88 19.42
C ASP A 173 4.50 -1.47 20.83
N LEU A 174 5.43 -2.37 21.13
CA LEU A 174 5.56 -3.04 22.45
C LEU A 174 6.45 -2.27 23.45
N GLN A 175 7.20 -1.26 22.99
CA GLN A 175 8.10 -0.51 23.87
C GLN A 175 7.32 0.43 24.80
N ASN A 176 7.54 0.31 26.11
CA ASN A 176 6.99 1.25 27.11
C ASN A 176 7.78 2.58 27.16
N VAL A 177 8.15 3.11 25.98
CA VAL A 177 8.92 4.34 25.85
C VAL A 177 8.19 5.28 24.87
N ALA A 178 8.07 6.55 25.24
CA ALA A 178 7.48 7.55 24.38
C ALA A 178 8.48 8.01 23.29
N ASP A 179 8.03 8.05 22.04
CA ASP A 179 8.76 8.71 20.95
C ASP A 179 8.36 10.19 20.91
N VAL A 180 9.23 11.04 21.43
CA VAL A 180 9.08 12.50 21.49
C VAL A 180 9.86 13.19 20.38
N SER A 181 10.28 12.49 19.34
CA SER A 181 11.03 13.07 18.21
C SER A 181 10.21 14.08 17.39
N ASP A 182 8.90 13.94 17.40
CA ASP A 182 7.95 14.95 16.98
C ASP A 182 7.18 15.42 18.21
N ALA A 183 7.54 16.61 18.72
CA ALA A 183 6.93 17.16 19.93
C ALA A 183 5.44 17.50 19.77
N GLN A 184 4.94 17.56 18.53
CA GLN A 184 3.52 17.80 18.25
C GLN A 184 2.71 16.51 18.19
N ASN A 185 3.35 15.37 17.87
CA ASN A 185 2.72 14.07 17.72
C ASN A 185 3.53 13.02 18.48
N ILE A 186 3.23 12.86 19.74
CA ILE A 186 3.93 11.91 20.61
C ILE A 186 3.25 10.56 20.55
N THR A 187 4.04 9.50 20.41
CA THR A 187 3.55 8.12 20.44
C THR A 187 4.25 7.33 21.54
N LYS A 188 3.52 6.48 22.24
CA LYS A 188 4.08 5.56 23.24
C LYS A 188 3.59 4.15 22.95
N GLY A 189 4.49 3.18 22.95
CA GLY A 189 4.13 1.78 22.77
C GLY A 189 3.38 1.18 23.97
N ASN A 190 2.78 0.01 23.74
CA ASN A 190 2.01 -0.74 24.73
C ASN A 190 2.55 -2.18 24.84
N PRO A 191 3.22 -2.55 25.93
CA PRO A 191 3.80 -3.89 26.08
C PRO A 191 2.76 -5.01 26.19
N ASN A 192 1.47 -4.68 26.40
CA ASN A 192 0.39 -5.65 26.55
C ASN A 192 -0.34 -5.99 25.25
N LEU A 193 0.20 -5.62 24.09
CA LEU A 193 -0.42 -5.92 22.80
C LEU A 193 -0.36 -7.41 22.46
N ASN A 194 -1.48 -7.91 21.98
CA ASN A 194 -1.60 -9.21 21.34
C ASN A 194 -1.37 -9.12 19.84
N PRO A 195 -0.99 -10.20 19.15
CA PRO A 195 -1.03 -10.27 17.70
C PRO A 195 -2.45 -10.09 17.16
N SER A 196 -2.57 -9.35 16.09
CA SER A 196 -3.83 -9.31 15.34
C SER A 196 -4.07 -10.63 14.64
N TYR A 197 -5.30 -11.15 14.67
CA TYR A 197 -5.69 -12.37 13.97
C TYR A 197 -6.67 -12.07 12.85
N SER A 198 -6.26 -12.31 11.62
CA SER A 198 -7.02 -11.96 10.42
C SER A 198 -7.56 -13.19 9.72
N HIS A 199 -8.84 -13.14 9.36
CA HIS A 199 -9.50 -14.07 8.45
C HIS A 199 -9.69 -13.39 7.10
N ARG A 200 -9.34 -14.08 6.02
CA ARG A 200 -9.47 -13.54 4.65
C ARG A 200 -10.19 -14.54 3.75
N VAL A 201 -11.16 -14.03 3.00
CA VAL A 201 -11.85 -14.74 1.93
C VAL A 201 -11.64 -13.97 0.64
N ASN A 202 -11.17 -14.65 -0.41
CA ASN A 202 -11.09 -14.09 -1.75
C ASN A 202 -11.81 -15.03 -2.72
N PHE A 203 -12.75 -14.47 -3.44
CA PHE A 203 -13.52 -15.15 -4.46
C PHE A 203 -13.23 -14.52 -5.81
N HIS A 204 -13.07 -15.34 -6.82
CA HIS A 204 -12.75 -14.89 -8.16
C HIS A 204 -13.49 -15.76 -9.18
N TYR A 205 -14.44 -15.17 -9.89
CA TYR A 205 -15.13 -15.80 -11.00
C TYR A 205 -14.72 -15.14 -12.31
N THR A 206 -14.43 -15.96 -13.32
CA THR A 206 -14.09 -15.49 -14.65
C THR A 206 -14.92 -16.27 -15.67
N ASN A 207 -15.61 -15.53 -16.55
CA ASN A 207 -16.19 -16.06 -17.78
C ASN A 207 -15.44 -15.42 -18.94
N SER A 208 -14.83 -16.24 -19.81
CA SER A 208 -14.05 -15.76 -20.96
C SER A 208 -14.46 -16.53 -22.22
N ASN A 209 -15.20 -15.85 -23.10
CA ASN A 209 -15.56 -16.40 -24.41
C ASN A 209 -14.60 -15.83 -25.46
N VAL A 210 -13.61 -16.64 -25.83
CA VAL A 210 -12.54 -16.22 -26.76
C VAL A 210 -13.09 -15.98 -28.17
N GLU A 211 -14.08 -16.77 -28.63
CA GLU A 211 -14.66 -16.64 -29.96
C GLU A 211 -15.38 -15.30 -30.15
N LYS A 212 -16.10 -14.87 -29.11
CA LYS A 212 -16.83 -13.59 -29.11
C LYS A 212 -15.98 -12.42 -28.58
N GLY A 213 -14.73 -12.68 -28.11
CA GLY A 213 -13.86 -11.68 -27.52
C GLY A 213 -14.41 -11.05 -26.24
N ARG A 214 -15.27 -11.75 -25.48
CA ARG A 214 -15.94 -11.24 -24.28
C ARG A 214 -15.34 -11.82 -23.03
N THR A 215 -15.15 -10.98 -22.03
CA THR A 215 -14.64 -11.40 -20.71
C THR A 215 -15.46 -10.74 -19.62
N PHE A 216 -16.01 -11.53 -18.72
CA PHE A 216 -16.60 -11.07 -17.47
C PHE A 216 -15.76 -11.56 -16.30
N MET A 217 -15.51 -10.70 -15.33
CA MET A 217 -14.76 -11.02 -14.12
C MET A 217 -15.48 -10.45 -12.91
N TRP A 218 -15.63 -11.26 -11.89
CA TRP A 218 -16.09 -10.83 -10.58
C TRP A 218 -15.08 -11.23 -9.52
N MET A 219 -14.59 -10.24 -8.80
CA MET A 219 -13.70 -10.42 -7.66
C MET A 219 -14.41 -9.93 -6.40
N PHE A 220 -14.31 -10.71 -5.34
CA PHE A 220 -14.76 -10.34 -4.02
C PHE A 220 -13.66 -10.67 -3.02
N SER A 221 -13.39 -9.75 -2.10
CA SER A 221 -12.42 -9.92 -1.02
C SER A 221 -13.04 -9.44 0.27
N MET A 222 -12.90 -10.23 1.32
CA MET A 222 -13.33 -9.93 2.68
C MET A 222 -12.16 -10.19 3.64
N GLN A 223 -11.93 -9.27 4.54
CA GLN A 223 -11.03 -9.44 5.67
C GLN A 223 -11.75 -8.99 6.94
N ASN A 224 -11.70 -9.83 7.97
CA ASN A 224 -12.05 -9.49 9.33
C ASN A 224 -10.83 -9.71 10.21
N THR A 225 -10.58 -8.81 11.15
CA THR A 225 -9.44 -8.91 12.08
C THR A 225 -9.93 -8.75 13.51
N SER A 226 -9.62 -9.73 14.32
CA SER A 226 -9.73 -9.70 15.78
C SER A 226 -8.42 -9.20 16.38
N ASP A 227 -8.47 -8.63 17.59
CA ASP A 227 -7.31 -7.99 18.23
C ASP A 227 -6.57 -7.03 17.28
N TYR A 228 -7.34 -6.30 16.46
CA TYR A 228 -6.77 -5.34 15.52
C TYR A 228 -5.91 -4.31 16.25
N ASN A 229 -4.65 -4.14 15.82
CA ASN A 229 -3.75 -3.13 16.37
C ASN A 229 -4.23 -1.74 15.94
N ALA A 230 -5.06 -1.14 16.78
CA ALA A 230 -5.69 0.16 16.60
C ALA A 230 -4.94 1.23 17.40
N ASN A 231 -5.26 2.50 17.16
CA ASN A 231 -4.72 3.60 17.93
C ASN A 231 -5.74 4.12 18.95
N HIS A 232 -5.26 4.39 20.16
CA HIS A 232 -5.92 5.24 21.14
C HIS A 232 -5.31 6.64 21.02
N LEU A 233 -6.10 7.62 20.61
CA LEU A 233 -5.67 8.98 20.30
C LEU A 233 -6.29 9.99 21.26
N VAL A 234 -5.45 10.81 21.88
CA VAL A 234 -5.87 11.98 22.66
C VAL A 234 -5.45 13.24 21.90
N SER A 235 -6.42 14.07 21.53
CA SER A 235 -6.18 15.35 20.88
C SER A 235 -6.06 16.45 21.95
N ASN A 236 -5.04 17.29 21.83
CA ASN A 236 -4.74 18.38 22.77
C ASN A 236 -4.75 17.92 24.24
N PRO A 237 -3.90 16.97 24.64
CA PRO A 237 -3.91 16.42 25.99
C PRO A 237 -3.49 17.43 27.07
N GLY A 238 -3.12 18.67 26.67
CA GLY A 238 -2.52 19.66 27.54
C GLY A 238 -1.03 19.41 27.75
N THR A 239 -0.49 19.91 28.87
CA THR A 239 0.91 19.68 29.20
C THR A 239 1.07 18.33 29.86
N ILE A 240 1.90 17.47 29.29
CA ILE A 240 2.26 16.15 29.78
C ILE A 240 3.74 16.12 30.18
N THR A 241 4.08 15.34 31.21
CA THR A 241 5.47 15.18 31.66
C THR A 241 5.95 13.79 31.32
N LEU A 242 6.99 13.68 30.51
CA LEU A 242 7.60 12.42 30.09
C LEU A 242 9.10 12.45 30.32
N GLY A 243 9.63 11.52 31.11
CA GLY A 243 11.05 11.46 31.42
C GLY A 243 11.59 12.71 32.16
N GLY A 244 10.72 13.45 32.88
CA GLY A 244 11.08 14.68 33.60
C GLY A 244 10.98 15.95 32.76
N GLU A 245 10.73 15.86 31.45
CA GLU A 245 10.54 16.98 30.53
C GLU A 245 9.06 17.22 30.23
N GLN A 246 8.68 18.48 30.04
CA GLN A 246 7.30 18.87 29.74
C GLN A 246 7.09 19.04 28.23
N TYR A 247 5.98 18.48 27.74
CA TYR A 247 5.54 18.56 26.34
C TYR A 247 4.10 19.03 26.28
N THR A 248 3.76 19.78 25.23
CA THR A 248 2.37 20.19 24.94
C THR A 248 2.04 19.77 23.50
N PRO A 249 1.83 18.47 23.27
CA PRO A 249 1.58 17.96 21.92
C PRO A 249 0.16 18.26 21.46
N ASN A 250 -0.04 18.31 20.14
CA ASN A 250 -1.37 18.34 19.53
C ASN A 250 -2.04 16.95 19.62
N TYR A 251 -1.23 15.90 19.50
CA TYR A 251 -1.71 14.52 19.54
C TYR A 251 -0.80 13.63 20.39
N TYR A 252 -1.42 12.83 21.19
CA TYR A 252 -0.76 11.74 21.92
C TYR A 252 -1.44 10.43 21.60
N SER A 253 -0.70 9.39 21.25
CA SER A 253 -1.29 8.12 20.87
C SER A 253 -0.55 6.91 21.44
N THR A 254 -1.31 5.83 21.67
CA THR A 254 -0.77 4.53 22.05
C THR A 254 -1.51 3.43 21.27
N PRO A 255 -0.83 2.36 20.83
CA PRO A 255 -1.50 1.24 20.19
C PRO A 255 -2.31 0.42 21.21
N VAL A 256 -3.50 -0.06 20.78
CA VAL A 256 -4.41 -0.89 21.58
C VAL A 256 -5.02 -1.98 20.71
N ASN A 257 -5.33 -3.14 21.28
CA ASN A 257 -6.07 -4.17 20.57
C ASN A 257 -7.58 -3.90 20.63
N LEU A 258 -8.22 -3.86 19.47
CA LEU A 258 -9.67 -3.70 19.34
C LEU A 258 -10.23 -4.68 18.30
N ASP A 259 -11.37 -5.27 18.63
CA ASP A 259 -12.11 -6.09 17.68
C ASP A 259 -12.95 -5.25 16.73
N GLY A 260 -13.28 -5.85 15.59
CA GLY A 260 -14.27 -5.30 14.68
C GLY A 260 -13.70 -4.52 13.48
N TYR A 261 -12.45 -4.76 13.14
CA TYR A 261 -11.92 -4.33 11.84
C TYR A 261 -12.51 -5.18 10.71
N TRP A 262 -13.05 -4.51 9.68
CA TRP A 262 -13.58 -5.12 8.46
C TRP A 262 -13.06 -4.41 7.22
N ASN A 263 -12.72 -5.19 6.21
CA ASN A 263 -12.42 -4.68 4.88
C ASN A 263 -13.10 -5.57 3.85
N LEU A 264 -14.03 -5.00 3.11
CA LEU A 264 -14.82 -5.68 2.07
C LEU A 264 -14.56 -4.98 0.75
N ARG A 265 -14.29 -5.72 -0.30
CA ARG A 265 -14.09 -5.20 -1.66
C ARG A 265 -14.81 -6.11 -2.65
N THR A 266 -15.59 -5.51 -3.52
CA THR A 266 -16.13 -6.21 -4.68
C THR A 266 -15.80 -5.45 -5.94
N HIS A 267 -15.49 -6.15 -7.00
CA HIS A 267 -15.11 -5.57 -8.27
C HIS A 267 -15.65 -6.40 -9.41
N LEU A 268 -16.41 -5.78 -10.29
CA LEU A 268 -16.99 -6.35 -11.50
C LEU A 268 -16.30 -5.73 -12.71
N SER A 269 -15.97 -6.54 -13.69
CA SER A 269 -15.40 -6.07 -14.96
C SER A 269 -16.04 -6.83 -16.12
N TYR A 270 -16.43 -6.10 -17.16
CA TYR A 270 -16.95 -6.68 -18.40
C TYR A 270 -16.30 -6.03 -19.61
N GLY A 271 -15.65 -6.86 -20.42
CA GLY A 271 -14.99 -6.44 -21.64
C GLY A 271 -15.64 -7.08 -22.86
N PHE A 272 -15.83 -6.30 -23.92
CA PHE A 272 -16.38 -6.78 -25.19
C PHE A 272 -15.87 -5.95 -26.38
N PRO A 273 -15.78 -6.54 -27.59
CA PRO A 273 -15.39 -5.82 -28.78
C PRO A 273 -16.56 -5.02 -29.36
N ILE A 274 -16.24 -3.82 -29.85
CA ILE A 274 -17.14 -3.00 -30.65
C ILE A 274 -16.68 -3.08 -32.11
N GLY A 275 -17.35 -3.91 -32.91
CA GLY A 275 -16.90 -4.28 -34.25
C GLY A 275 -16.78 -3.11 -35.23
N PHE A 276 -17.76 -2.18 -35.25
CA PHE A 276 -17.75 -1.04 -36.16
C PHE A 276 -16.64 -0.02 -35.83
N LEU A 277 -16.21 0.06 -34.54
CA LEU A 277 -15.09 0.88 -34.11
C LEU A 277 -13.75 0.14 -34.14
N LYS A 278 -13.74 -1.14 -34.45
CA LYS A 278 -12.55 -2.01 -34.33
C LYS A 278 -11.84 -1.77 -32.99
N SER A 279 -12.56 -1.78 -31.89
CA SER A 279 -12.08 -1.39 -30.57
C SER A 279 -12.64 -2.33 -29.51
N ASN A 280 -11.95 -2.43 -28.38
CA ASN A 280 -12.41 -3.15 -27.22
C ASN A 280 -12.90 -2.17 -26.14
N PHE A 281 -14.09 -2.41 -25.62
CA PHE A 281 -14.67 -1.63 -24.56
C PHE A 281 -14.71 -2.44 -23.26
N ASN A 282 -14.24 -1.85 -22.18
CA ASN A 282 -14.24 -2.43 -20.84
C ASN A 282 -14.97 -1.50 -19.88
N VAL A 283 -15.86 -2.07 -19.08
CA VAL A 283 -16.55 -1.41 -17.99
C VAL A 283 -16.18 -2.11 -16.69
N MET A 284 -15.88 -1.33 -15.68
CA MET A 284 -15.54 -1.81 -14.34
C MET A 284 -16.34 -1.04 -13.32
N ALA A 285 -16.84 -1.73 -12.30
CA ALA A 285 -17.52 -1.14 -11.16
C ALA A 285 -17.05 -1.84 -9.89
N GLY A 286 -16.83 -1.08 -8.84
CA GLY A 286 -16.37 -1.60 -7.57
C GLY A 286 -17.01 -0.90 -6.37
N VAL A 287 -17.02 -1.62 -5.24
CA VAL A 287 -17.38 -1.08 -3.94
C VAL A 287 -16.33 -1.53 -2.93
N ASN A 288 -15.81 -0.57 -2.18
CA ASN A 288 -14.89 -0.80 -1.09
C ASN A 288 -15.53 -0.33 0.21
N PHE A 289 -15.56 -1.17 1.21
CA PHE A 289 -16.01 -0.84 2.56
C PHE A 289 -14.90 -1.17 3.55
N THR A 290 -14.56 -0.22 4.41
CA THR A 290 -13.62 -0.45 5.52
C THR A 290 -14.23 0.11 6.80
N LYS A 291 -14.24 -0.71 7.84
CA LYS A 291 -14.56 -0.32 9.21
C LYS A 291 -13.29 -0.45 10.05
N THR A 292 -12.81 0.66 10.60
CA THR A 292 -11.59 0.71 11.42
C THR A 292 -11.96 1.16 12.83
N PRO A 293 -11.79 0.31 13.85
CA PRO A 293 -11.99 0.69 15.24
C PRO A 293 -10.82 1.53 15.75
N SER A 294 -11.07 2.42 16.68
CA SER A 294 -10.08 3.23 17.41
C SER A 294 -10.64 3.63 18.77
N MET A 295 -9.79 4.18 19.64
CA MET A 295 -10.20 4.86 20.87
C MET A 295 -9.87 6.35 20.72
N LEU A 296 -10.77 7.25 21.14
CA LEU A 296 -10.55 8.69 21.10
C LEU A 296 -10.80 9.30 22.47
N GLY A 297 -10.02 10.33 22.80
CA GLY A 297 -10.11 11.04 24.07
C GLY A 297 -9.47 10.32 25.25
N GLY A 298 -9.81 10.73 26.45
CA GLY A 298 -9.17 10.29 27.69
C GLY A 298 -8.12 11.28 28.20
N THR A 299 -7.40 10.88 29.22
CA THR A 299 -6.33 11.68 29.85
C THR A 299 -5.04 10.88 29.91
N VAL A 300 -3.91 11.56 29.72
CA VAL A 300 -2.58 10.96 29.82
C VAL A 300 -2.11 11.10 31.26
N ASP A 301 -1.76 10.00 31.91
CA ASP A 301 -1.23 10.00 33.27
C ASP A 301 0.27 10.32 33.33
N SER A 302 0.84 10.39 34.54
CA SER A 302 2.27 10.69 34.76
C SER A 302 3.22 9.65 34.16
N ASP A 303 2.77 8.42 33.97
CA ASP A 303 3.54 7.34 33.38
C ASP A 303 3.37 7.30 31.85
N GLY A 304 2.55 8.19 31.30
CA GLY A 304 2.25 8.28 29.88
C GLY A 304 1.26 7.22 29.40
N PHE A 305 0.44 6.62 30.26
CA PHE A 305 -0.66 5.78 29.85
C PHE A 305 -1.94 6.59 29.66
N ILE A 306 -2.74 6.22 28.66
CA ILE A 306 -4.03 6.86 28.44
C ILE A 306 -5.08 6.13 29.27
N THR A 307 -5.83 6.90 30.05
CA THR A 307 -6.97 6.41 30.83
C THR A 307 -8.27 7.04 30.34
N GLY A 308 -9.37 6.27 30.33
CA GLY A 308 -10.65 6.71 29.78
C GLY A 308 -10.68 6.64 28.25
N GLY A 309 -11.44 7.52 27.63
CA GLY A 309 -11.68 7.54 26.19
C GLY A 309 -12.90 6.72 25.76
N GLU A 310 -13.33 6.96 24.55
CA GLU A 310 -14.51 6.32 23.96
C GLU A 310 -14.13 5.61 22.67
N ARG A 311 -14.82 4.48 22.41
CA ARG A 311 -14.61 3.74 21.17
C ARG A 311 -15.18 4.50 19.98
N ASN A 312 -14.38 4.69 18.96
CA ASN A 312 -14.77 5.25 17.67
C ASN A 312 -14.63 4.20 16.57
N ASP A 313 -15.67 4.03 15.78
CA ASP A 313 -15.65 3.22 14.57
C ASP A 313 -15.69 4.15 13.34
N THR A 314 -14.61 4.21 12.59
CA THR A 314 -14.54 4.92 11.32
C THR A 314 -14.98 3.98 10.21
N LYS A 315 -16.03 4.35 9.48
CA LYS A 315 -16.54 3.62 8.32
C LYS A 315 -16.26 4.42 7.06
N ASN A 316 -15.57 3.80 6.11
CA ASN A 316 -15.31 4.36 4.79
C ASN A 316 -15.98 3.49 3.73
N ILE A 317 -16.81 4.11 2.88
CA ILE A 317 -17.40 3.46 1.71
C ILE A 317 -16.91 4.20 0.47
N GLY A 318 -16.32 3.45 -0.46
CA GLY A 318 -15.89 3.97 -1.75
C GLY A 318 -16.61 3.23 -2.89
N TYR A 319 -17.10 3.99 -3.87
CA TYR A 319 -17.66 3.47 -5.11
C TYR A 319 -16.74 3.87 -6.24
N ASP A 320 -16.24 2.92 -7.00
CA ASP A 320 -15.41 3.16 -8.16
C ASP A 320 -16.11 2.69 -9.43
N PHE A 321 -16.04 3.52 -10.47
CA PHE A 321 -16.52 3.19 -11.79
C PHE A 321 -15.47 3.61 -12.82
N ARG A 322 -15.21 2.72 -13.78
CA ARG A 322 -14.23 2.97 -14.83
C ARG A 322 -14.68 2.41 -16.16
N THR A 323 -14.47 3.18 -17.22
CA THR A 323 -14.64 2.73 -18.60
C THR A 323 -13.33 2.90 -19.37
N VAL A 324 -13.04 1.98 -20.27
CA VAL A 324 -11.87 2.03 -21.14
C VAL A 324 -12.26 1.59 -22.55
N LEU A 325 -12.02 2.43 -23.51
CA LEU A 325 -12.12 2.13 -24.95
C LEU A 325 -10.70 2.09 -25.52
N GLY A 326 -10.23 0.90 -25.90
CA GLY A 326 -8.93 0.69 -26.50
C GLY A 326 -9.05 0.33 -27.98
N SER A 327 -8.29 1.00 -28.83
CA SER A 327 -8.32 0.73 -30.27
C SER A 327 -7.64 -0.60 -30.63
N ASN A 328 -8.15 -1.21 -31.68
CA ASN A 328 -7.54 -2.36 -32.35
C ASN A 328 -7.65 -2.18 -33.88
N ILE A 329 -7.45 -0.91 -34.35
CA ILE A 329 -7.71 -0.49 -35.72
C ILE A 329 -6.59 -0.95 -36.62
N SER A 330 -5.33 -0.63 -36.28
CA SER A 330 -4.15 -0.98 -37.05
C SER A 330 -2.87 -0.82 -36.21
N GLU A 331 -1.75 -1.31 -36.71
CA GLU A 331 -0.42 -1.10 -36.12
C GLU A 331 0.04 0.39 -36.16
N ASN A 332 -0.60 1.20 -37.01
CA ASN A 332 -0.23 2.60 -37.24
C ASN A 332 -1.11 3.58 -36.42
N VAL A 333 -2.25 3.13 -35.93
CA VAL A 333 -3.19 3.96 -35.16
C VAL A 333 -3.55 3.22 -33.90
N ASP A 334 -3.13 3.76 -32.78
CA ASP A 334 -3.46 3.26 -31.45
C ASP A 334 -4.00 4.40 -30.60
N PHE A 335 -5.14 4.17 -29.96
CA PHE A 335 -5.67 5.11 -28.98
C PHE A 335 -6.34 4.37 -27.82
N THR A 336 -6.33 5.02 -26.68
CA THR A 336 -7.05 4.57 -25.49
C THR A 336 -7.79 5.77 -24.89
N LEU A 337 -9.10 5.66 -24.76
CA LEU A 337 -9.92 6.62 -24.03
C LEU A 337 -10.38 5.94 -22.73
N SER A 338 -10.26 6.63 -21.64
CA SER A 338 -10.73 6.13 -20.34
C SER A 338 -11.36 7.23 -19.51
N TRP A 339 -12.35 6.83 -18.72
CA TRP A 339 -12.91 7.63 -17.67
C TRP A 339 -12.94 6.80 -16.40
N ALA A 340 -12.51 7.37 -15.28
CA ALA A 340 -12.55 6.76 -13.98
C ALA A 340 -13.10 7.77 -12.97
N GLY A 341 -14.06 7.35 -12.16
CA GLY A 341 -14.64 8.15 -11.10
C GLY A 341 -14.66 7.35 -9.80
N THR A 342 -14.39 8.03 -8.69
CA THR A 342 -14.45 7.45 -7.34
C THR A 342 -15.21 8.39 -6.43
N TYR A 343 -16.27 7.87 -5.82
CA TYR A 343 -17.03 8.54 -4.77
C TYR A 343 -16.71 7.91 -3.42
N ASN A 344 -16.36 8.71 -2.44
CA ASN A 344 -16.01 8.26 -1.10
C ASN A 344 -16.90 8.94 -0.05
N GLU A 345 -17.33 8.16 0.93
CA GLU A 345 -18.04 8.64 2.12
C GLU A 345 -17.34 8.06 3.36
N ALA A 346 -16.88 8.95 4.25
CA ALA A 346 -16.31 8.60 5.54
C ALA A 346 -17.21 9.08 6.67
N THR A 347 -17.46 8.22 7.67
CA THR A 347 -18.25 8.53 8.86
C THR A 347 -17.53 8.04 10.11
N ASN A 348 -17.61 8.80 11.19
CA ASN A 348 -17.08 8.46 12.50
C ASN A 348 -18.22 8.30 13.49
N SER A 349 -18.16 7.31 14.39
CA SER A 349 -19.22 7.08 15.36
C SER A 349 -19.30 8.15 16.46
N LEU A 350 -18.16 8.78 16.79
CA LEU A 350 -18.08 9.89 17.77
C LEU A 350 -18.11 11.28 17.11
N GLY A 351 -18.29 11.38 15.81
CA GLY A 351 -18.48 12.67 15.14
C GLY A 351 -19.84 13.29 15.45
N GLU A 352 -19.96 14.60 15.28
CA GLU A 352 -21.28 15.25 15.29
C GLU A 352 -22.22 14.52 14.34
N SER A 353 -23.43 14.22 14.83
CA SER A 353 -24.45 13.49 14.07
C SER A 353 -24.72 14.22 12.75
N GLY A 354 -24.20 13.70 11.65
CA GLY A 354 -24.30 14.30 10.32
C GLY A 354 -22.99 14.79 9.68
N SER A 355 -21.87 14.79 10.38
CA SER A 355 -20.59 15.14 9.75
C SER A 355 -20.09 13.98 8.89
N LYS A 356 -20.58 13.94 7.65
CA LYS A 356 -20.15 13.01 6.63
C LYS A 356 -19.12 13.69 5.74
N ASN A 357 -17.92 13.15 5.73
CA ASN A 357 -16.91 13.60 4.78
C ASN A 357 -17.14 12.87 3.45
N ARG A 358 -17.66 13.60 2.47
CA ARG A 358 -18.00 13.08 1.14
C ARG A 358 -17.17 13.79 0.10
N TYR A 359 -16.60 13.05 -0.81
CA TYR A 359 -15.91 13.62 -1.94
C TYR A 359 -15.98 12.73 -3.17
N PHE A 360 -15.93 13.35 -4.32
CA PHE A 360 -15.90 12.70 -5.61
C PHE A 360 -14.69 13.19 -6.39
N ASN A 361 -13.95 12.28 -6.97
CA ASN A 361 -12.89 12.60 -7.91
C ASN A 361 -13.04 11.78 -9.17
N HIS A 362 -12.79 12.41 -10.31
CA HIS A 362 -12.77 11.70 -11.57
C HIS A 362 -11.64 12.15 -12.48
N THR A 363 -11.25 11.25 -13.39
CA THR A 363 -10.25 11.51 -14.40
C THR A 363 -10.75 11.00 -15.74
N ALA A 364 -10.80 11.90 -16.74
CA ALA A 364 -10.99 11.56 -18.14
C ALA A 364 -9.64 11.62 -18.84
N GLN A 365 -9.22 10.54 -19.48
CA GLN A 365 -7.90 10.44 -20.11
C GLN A 365 -8.00 9.91 -21.54
N GLY A 366 -7.27 10.55 -22.45
CA GLY A 366 -7.04 10.09 -23.79
C GLY A 366 -5.54 9.91 -24.05
N ASN A 367 -5.15 8.76 -24.57
CA ASN A 367 -3.81 8.50 -25.07
C ASN A 367 -3.91 8.15 -26.54
N MET A 368 -2.99 8.64 -27.36
CA MET A 368 -2.98 8.37 -28.80
C MET A 368 -1.54 8.21 -29.30
N LYS A 369 -1.40 7.31 -30.26
CA LYS A 369 -0.16 7.10 -30.99
C LYS A 369 -0.47 6.89 -32.46
N PHE A 370 0.22 7.67 -33.30
CA PHE A 370 0.14 7.57 -34.74
C PHE A 370 1.53 7.26 -35.31
N VAL A 371 1.58 6.36 -36.27
CA VAL A 371 2.78 6.07 -37.05
C VAL A 371 2.50 6.47 -38.49
N PHE A 372 3.14 7.56 -38.93
CA PHE A 372 2.98 8.12 -40.27
C PHE A 372 3.92 7.45 -41.31
N PRO A 373 3.68 7.63 -42.57
CA PRO A 373 4.62 7.26 -43.64
C PRO A 373 6.04 7.81 -43.37
N LEU A 374 7.06 7.13 -43.90
CA LEU A 374 8.47 7.45 -43.68
C LEU A 374 8.95 7.28 -42.23
N GLY A 375 8.13 6.71 -41.31
CA GLY A 375 8.49 6.38 -39.93
C GLY A 375 8.46 7.57 -38.96
N PHE A 376 7.72 8.62 -39.26
CA PHE A 376 7.39 9.64 -38.25
C PHE A 376 6.37 9.07 -37.26
N THR A 377 6.49 9.46 -36.00
CA THR A 377 5.58 9.06 -34.95
C THR A 377 5.07 10.28 -34.19
N PHE A 378 3.82 10.24 -33.80
CA PHE A 378 3.23 11.17 -32.85
C PHE A 378 2.65 10.39 -31.68
N THR A 379 2.96 10.81 -30.46
CA THR A 379 2.37 10.28 -29.23
C THR A 379 1.83 11.44 -28.42
N GLY A 380 0.57 11.38 -28.04
CA GLY A 380 -0.07 12.40 -27.24
C GLY A 380 -0.86 11.80 -26.08
N SER A 381 -0.93 12.51 -24.97
CA SER A 381 -1.82 12.18 -23.87
C SER A 381 -2.46 13.44 -23.31
N VAL A 382 -3.74 13.33 -22.97
CA VAL A 382 -4.53 14.37 -22.32
C VAL A 382 -5.23 13.72 -21.15
N ALA A 383 -5.11 14.30 -19.94
CA ALA A 383 -5.81 13.85 -18.76
C ALA A 383 -6.42 15.04 -18.03
N TYR A 384 -7.74 15.03 -17.90
CA TYR A 384 -8.48 16.00 -17.11
C TYR A 384 -8.86 15.33 -15.79
N THR A 385 -8.44 15.92 -14.67
CA THR A 385 -8.76 15.45 -13.32
C THR A 385 -9.53 16.55 -12.58
N GLN A 386 -10.60 16.17 -11.90
CA GLN A 386 -11.41 17.06 -11.08
C GLN A 386 -11.68 16.44 -9.72
N TYR A 387 -11.60 17.24 -8.68
CA TYR A 387 -11.94 16.94 -7.29
C TYR A 387 -13.14 17.78 -6.87
N ILE A 388 -14.18 17.15 -6.29
CA ILE A 388 -15.44 17.81 -5.92
C ILE A 388 -15.80 17.41 -4.48
N GLY A 389 -16.31 18.35 -3.69
CA GLY A 389 -16.81 18.11 -2.33
C GLY A 389 -15.72 18.00 -1.27
N PHE A 390 -14.54 18.56 -1.54
CA PHE A 390 -13.51 18.69 -0.54
C PHE A 390 -13.83 19.89 0.35
N THR A 391 -14.05 19.65 1.66
CA THR A 391 -14.30 20.71 2.65
C THR A 391 -13.25 21.81 2.59
N ASN A 392 -13.64 23.09 2.82
CA ASN A 392 -12.83 24.31 2.75
C ASN A 392 -12.46 24.75 1.33
N ASP A 393 -13.46 24.83 0.42
CA ASP A 393 -13.36 25.43 -0.92
C ASP A 393 -12.27 24.81 -1.83
N TYR A 394 -11.87 23.56 -1.58
CA TYR A 394 -10.93 22.87 -2.45
C TYR A 394 -11.68 22.03 -3.51
N ASP A 395 -12.43 22.70 -4.36
CA ASP A 395 -12.83 22.16 -5.64
C ASP A 395 -11.76 22.55 -6.65
N ASP A 396 -10.96 21.60 -7.08
CA ASP A 396 -9.85 21.86 -8.00
C ASP A 396 -9.90 20.94 -9.22
N SER A 397 -9.48 21.48 -10.33
CA SER A 397 -9.34 20.71 -11.55
C SER A 397 -8.05 21.10 -12.28
N TYR A 398 -7.48 20.17 -13.02
CA TYR A 398 -6.33 20.43 -13.85
C TYR A 398 -6.32 19.58 -15.11
N LEU A 399 -5.68 20.11 -16.14
CA LEU A 399 -5.51 19.46 -17.43
C LEU A 399 -4.03 19.16 -17.66
N LEU A 400 -3.66 17.89 -17.66
CA LEU A 400 -2.32 17.45 -18.00
C LEU A 400 -2.27 17.03 -19.45
N CYS A 401 -1.45 17.71 -20.25
CA CYS A 401 -1.29 17.44 -21.67
C CYS A 401 0.18 17.23 -22.02
N ASN A 402 0.47 16.10 -22.67
CA ASN A 402 1.82 15.75 -23.13
C ASN A 402 1.79 15.46 -24.63
N ALA A 403 2.81 15.90 -25.36
CA ALA A 403 2.94 15.62 -26.77
C ALA A 403 4.39 15.31 -27.16
N TRP A 404 4.57 14.33 -28.04
CA TRP A 404 5.85 13.85 -28.50
C TRP A 404 5.81 13.61 -30.00
N ILE A 405 6.83 14.08 -30.68
CA ILE A 405 7.06 13.82 -32.11
C ILE A 405 8.34 13.02 -32.24
N GLY A 406 8.29 11.95 -32.98
CA GLY A 406 9.42 11.04 -33.15
C GLY A 406 9.68 10.64 -34.57
N LYS A 407 10.85 10.07 -34.78
CA LYS A 407 11.28 9.50 -36.04
C LYS A 407 11.93 8.15 -35.81
N LYS A 408 11.38 7.09 -36.42
CA LYS A 408 12.04 5.79 -36.49
C LYS A 408 13.27 5.88 -37.39
N VAL A 409 14.42 5.49 -36.88
CA VAL A 409 15.73 5.56 -37.53
C VAL A 409 16.29 4.15 -37.73
N PHE A 410 17.33 4.07 -38.57
CA PHE A 410 17.98 2.86 -39.09
C PHE A 410 17.13 2.08 -40.11
N LYS A 411 17.79 1.34 -41.03
CA LYS A 411 17.16 0.56 -42.09
C LYS A 411 16.11 -0.44 -41.60
N ASN A 412 16.23 -0.95 -40.34
CA ASN A 412 15.35 -1.90 -39.74
C ASN A 412 14.32 -1.27 -38.76
N LYS A 413 14.23 0.06 -38.72
CA LYS A 413 13.35 0.85 -37.83
C LYS A 413 13.50 0.46 -36.33
N ARG A 414 14.71 0.05 -35.93
CA ARG A 414 15.00 -0.37 -34.54
C ARG A 414 15.30 0.79 -33.60
N GLY A 415 15.70 1.92 -34.10
CA GLY A 415 15.90 3.12 -33.33
C GLY A 415 14.70 4.06 -33.48
N GLU A 416 14.43 4.83 -32.44
CA GLU A 416 13.46 5.92 -32.46
C GLU A 416 14.03 7.09 -31.66
N ILE A 417 14.02 8.27 -32.28
CA ILE A 417 14.37 9.54 -31.62
C ILE A 417 13.06 10.30 -31.46
N MET A 418 12.74 10.71 -30.22
CA MET A 418 11.55 11.49 -29.91
C MET A 418 11.95 12.77 -29.18
N VAL A 419 11.25 13.86 -29.54
CA VAL A 419 11.30 15.14 -28.83
C VAL A 419 9.89 15.42 -28.32
N GLY A 420 9.77 15.84 -27.11
CA GLY A 420 8.46 16.04 -26.51
C GLY A 420 8.44 17.08 -25.41
N VAL A 421 7.23 17.47 -25.07
CA VAL A 421 6.90 18.35 -23.97
C VAL A 421 5.91 17.64 -23.08
N ASN A 422 6.22 17.64 -21.80
CA ASN A 422 5.32 17.17 -20.75
C ASN A 422 4.72 18.38 -20.03
N ASP A 423 3.45 18.24 -19.66
CA ASP A 423 2.66 19.27 -19.01
C ASP A 423 2.68 20.61 -19.80
N ILE A 424 2.13 20.58 -21.01
CA ILE A 424 2.08 21.73 -21.91
C ILE A 424 1.48 22.98 -21.23
N PHE A 425 0.48 22.80 -20.40
CA PHE A 425 -0.25 23.89 -19.74
C PHE A 425 0.35 24.29 -18.38
N ASN A 426 1.37 23.56 -17.89
CA ASN A 426 1.99 23.75 -16.59
C ASN A 426 0.99 23.72 -15.43
N GLN A 427 0.08 22.76 -15.46
CA GLN A 427 -1.00 22.60 -14.47
C GLN A 427 -0.83 21.36 -13.60
N ASN A 428 0.31 20.67 -13.70
CA ASN A 428 0.55 19.46 -12.90
C ASN A 428 0.48 19.77 -11.39
N LYS A 429 -0.31 18.98 -10.69
CA LYS A 429 -0.50 19.08 -9.24
C LYS A 429 -0.46 17.70 -8.61
N ALA A 430 0.15 17.58 -7.44
CA ALA A 430 0.06 16.36 -6.63
C ALA A 430 -0.74 16.69 -5.37
N PHE A 431 -1.97 16.28 -5.37
CA PHE A 431 -2.87 16.38 -4.23
C PHE A 431 -3.29 14.99 -3.77
N ALA A 432 -3.27 14.76 -2.47
CA ALA A 432 -3.80 13.56 -1.85
C ALA A 432 -4.60 13.91 -0.60
N ARG A 433 -5.74 13.24 -0.41
CA ARG A 433 -6.51 13.31 0.81
C ARG A 433 -6.51 11.97 1.51
N SER A 434 -6.24 11.96 2.80
CA SER A 434 -6.35 10.81 3.69
C SER A 434 -7.30 11.13 4.82
N THR A 435 -8.19 10.21 5.16
CA THR A 435 -9.12 10.33 6.29
C THR A 435 -8.90 9.14 7.22
N GLY A 436 -8.63 9.43 8.47
CA GLY A 436 -8.45 8.46 9.55
C GLY A 436 -9.46 8.68 10.67
N SER A 437 -9.26 7.99 11.78
CA SER A 437 -10.08 8.12 12.98
C SER A 437 -9.86 9.50 13.61
N GLY A 438 -10.87 10.36 13.49
CA GLY A 438 -10.84 11.71 14.08
C GLY A 438 -10.00 12.76 13.34
N TRP A 439 -9.45 12.46 12.15
CA TRP A 439 -8.66 13.42 11.37
C TRP A 439 -8.87 13.29 9.86
N THR A 440 -8.66 14.41 9.17
CA THR A 440 -8.56 14.46 7.71
C THR A 440 -7.30 15.25 7.35
N GLN A 441 -6.48 14.70 6.48
CA GLN A 441 -5.24 15.31 6.00
C GLN A 441 -5.34 15.59 4.50
N ASN A 442 -5.07 16.82 4.12
CA ASN A 442 -4.84 17.22 2.74
C ASN A 442 -3.33 17.41 2.54
N SER A 443 -2.76 16.74 1.57
CA SER A 443 -1.33 16.85 1.23
C SER A 443 -1.18 17.37 -0.19
N THR A 444 -0.40 18.44 -0.34
CA THR A 444 0.01 18.98 -1.63
C THR A 444 1.52 18.92 -1.73
N ASN A 445 2.02 18.24 -2.75
CA ASN A 445 3.46 18.11 -2.95
C ASN A 445 3.91 18.92 -4.16
N SER A 446 5.14 19.44 -4.10
CA SER A 446 5.79 20.01 -5.28
C SER A 446 5.97 18.95 -6.35
N VAL A 447 5.57 19.27 -7.56
CA VAL A 447 5.73 18.42 -8.74
C VAL A 447 6.56 19.13 -9.79
N ILE A 448 7.21 18.36 -10.63
CA ILE A 448 7.87 18.91 -11.82
C ILE A 448 6.76 19.43 -12.75
N GLY A 449 6.78 20.73 -13.02
CA GLY A 449 5.90 21.36 -13.98
C GLY A 449 6.30 21.05 -15.42
N ARG A 450 6.09 21.97 -16.34
CA ARG A 450 6.42 21.80 -17.76
C ARG A 450 7.91 21.56 -17.96
N TYR A 451 8.23 20.49 -18.71
CA TYR A 451 9.61 20.21 -19.12
C TYR A 451 9.66 19.62 -20.54
N TYR A 452 10.81 19.83 -21.18
CA TYR A 452 11.10 19.31 -22.51
C TYR A 452 12.08 18.16 -22.39
N MET A 453 11.92 17.15 -23.22
CA MET A 453 12.79 15.98 -23.20
C MET A 453 13.08 15.45 -24.57
N VAL A 454 14.30 14.96 -24.78
CA VAL A 454 14.72 14.19 -25.94
C VAL A 454 14.93 12.76 -25.50
N GLN A 455 14.33 11.82 -26.19
CA GLN A 455 14.44 10.41 -25.91
C GLN A 455 14.97 9.65 -27.11
N PHE A 456 15.95 8.80 -26.90
CA PHE A 456 16.39 7.81 -27.88
C PHE A 456 16.07 6.41 -27.37
N THR A 457 15.35 5.63 -28.19
CA THR A 457 15.01 4.25 -27.90
C THR A 457 15.60 3.34 -28.96
N TYR A 458 16.30 2.29 -28.55
CA TYR A 458 16.80 1.26 -29.45
C TYR A 458 16.31 -0.12 -29.05
N ASN A 459 15.60 -0.80 -29.97
CA ASN A 459 15.04 -2.13 -29.75
C ASN A 459 16.05 -3.21 -30.16
N LEU A 460 16.69 -3.84 -29.17
CA LEU A 460 17.57 -4.98 -29.36
C LEU A 460 16.75 -6.25 -29.62
N ARG A 461 16.69 -6.67 -30.87
CA ARG A 461 16.03 -7.93 -31.26
C ARG A 461 17.06 -9.05 -31.40
N ARG A 462 17.52 -9.64 -30.30
CA ARG A 462 18.35 -10.84 -30.39
C ARG A 462 18.34 -11.67 -29.11
N PHE A 463 17.23 -12.42 -28.90
CA PHE A 463 17.29 -13.58 -28.01
C PHE A 463 16.42 -14.69 -28.64
N GLY A 464 17.05 -15.63 -29.36
CA GLY A 464 16.41 -16.82 -29.90
C GLY A 464 17.21 -17.46 -31.02
N LYS A 465 17.55 -18.74 -30.89
CA LYS A 465 18.13 -19.56 -31.94
C LYS A 465 17.27 -19.53 -33.20
N LYS A 466 17.88 -19.50 -34.38
CA LYS A 466 17.21 -19.74 -35.67
C LYS A 466 16.26 -20.93 -35.57
N GLY A 467 14.93 -20.74 -35.53
CA GLY A 467 14.00 -21.83 -35.44
C GLY A 467 12.52 -21.48 -35.30
N SER A 468 12.16 -20.25 -34.97
CA SER A 468 10.74 -19.88 -34.89
C SER A 468 10.38 -18.86 -35.96
N LYS A 469 9.82 -19.37 -37.06
CA LYS A 469 9.35 -18.57 -38.21
C LYS A 469 7.96 -17.96 -38.04
N ASN A 470 7.33 -18.01 -36.84
CA ASN A 470 5.94 -17.60 -36.64
C ASN A 470 5.71 -16.85 -35.32
N ILE A 471 6.54 -15.84 -35.03
CA ILE A 471 6.11 -14.79 -34.09
C ILE A 471 5.95 -13.53 -34.94
N LYS A 472 4.70 -13.14 -35.20
CA LYS A 472 4.37 -11.81 -35.74
C LYS A 472 4.99 -10.77 -34.84
N ASP A 473 5.74 -9.85 -35.41
CA ASP A 473 6.41 -8.77 -34.71
C ASP A 473 5.42 -7.96 -33.86
N TYR A 474 5.40 -8.24 -32.58
CA TYR A 474 4.73 -7.38 -31.60
C TYR A 474 5.69 -6.22 -31.33
N ASP A 475 5.48 -5.10 -31.99
CA ASP A 475 6.13 -3.85 -31.63
C ASP A 475 5.58 -3.42 -30.25
N GLY A 476 6.20 -3.95 -29.21
CA GLY A 476 5.90 -3.56 -27.82
C GLY A 476 6.20 -2.08 -27.64
N VAL A 477 5.15 -1.28 -27.56
CA VAL A 477 5.23 0.10 -27.13
C VAL A 477 5.84 0.12 -25.72
N ALA A 478 7.03 0.68 -25.59
CA ALA A 478 7.56 1.03 -24.28
C ALA A 478 6.60 2.07 -23.69
N GLN A 479 5.76 1.64 -22.77
CA GLN A 479 4.97 2.58 -21.97
C GLN A 479 5.93 3.41 -21.12
N PRO A 480 5.72 4.72 -21.01
CA PRO A 480 6.46 5.52 -20.05
C PRO A 480 6.26 4.89 -18.67
N SER A 481 7.36 4.73 -17.95
CA SER A 481 7.46 4.04 -16.66
C SER A 481 6.57 4.69 -15.61
N GLY A 482 5.32 4.27 -15.52
CA GLY A 482 4.32 4.72 -14.56
C GLY A 482 3.35 3.61 -14.11
N SER A 483 3.29 2.49 -14.82
CA SER A 483 2.47 1.37 -14.40
C SER A 483 3.32 0.11 -14.30
N ARG A 484 3.72 -0.25 -13.08
CA ARG A 484 4.21 -1.59 -12.79
C ARG A 484 3.10 -2.57 -13.19
N ARG A 485 3.35 -3.38 -14.22
CA ARG A 485 2.53 -4.60 -14.44
C ARG A 485 2.60 -5.41 -13.14
N MET A 486 1.47 -5.57 -12.50
CA MET A 486 1.31 -6.66 -11.54
C MET A 486 1.42 -7.95 -12.33
N GLY A 487 2.52 -8.67 -12.16
CA GLY A 487 2.62 -10.08 -12.50
C GLY A 487 1.57 -10.87 -11.68
N PRO A 488 1.19 -12.09 -12.08
CA PRO A 488 0.24 -12.89 -11.33
C PRO A 488 0.78 -13.07 -9.91
N GLY A 489 0.03 -12.54 -8.94
CA GLY A 489 0.45 -12.34 -7.57
C GLY A 489 0.86 -13.61 -6.86
N GLY A 490 2.00 -13.58 -6.26
CA GLY A 490 2.27 -14.34 -5.05
C GLY A 490 1.41 -13.79 -3.90
N PRO A 491 1.03 -14.61 -2.91
CA PRO A 491 0.11 -14.22 -1.86
C PRO A 491 0.74 -13.18 -0.93
N GLY A 492 0.07 -12.02 -0.80
CA GLY A 492 0.08 -11.21 0.39
C GLY A 492 1.31 -10.33 0.64
N GLY A 493 1.42 -9.22 -0.10
CA GLY A 493 2.02 -8.00 0.42
C GLY A 493 0.91 -6.97 0.67
N PRO A 494 1.01 -6.12 1.71
CA PRO A 494 0.07 -5.03 1.87
C PRO A 494 0.15 -4.08 0.67
N PRO A 495 -0.93 -3.40 0.29
CA PRO A 495 -0.91 -2.46 -0.82
C PRO A 495 0.13 -1.36 -0.54
N PRO A 496 0.96 -0.98 -1.52
CA PRO A 496 1.86 0.15 -1.38
C PRO A 496 1.02 1.42 -1.36
N GLY A 497 1.04 2.15 -0.26
CA GLY A 497 0.39 3.45 -0.19
C GLY A 497 -0.20 3.85 1.15
N MET A 498 0.32 3.37 2.27
CA MET A 498 0.28 4.19 3.47
C MET A 498 1.63 4.93 3.54
N PHE A 499 1.62 6.16 3.07
CA PHE A 499 2.64 7.10 3.44
C PHE A 499 2.58 7.22 4.97
N HIS A 500 3.59 6.68 5.62
CA HIS A 500 3.94 7.20 6.93
C HIS A 500 4.23 8.69 6.71
N GLY A 501 3.50 9.55 7.37
CA GLY A 501 3.88 10.94 7.50
C GLY A 501 5.33 11.03 7.99
N PRO A 502 6.00 12.14 7.75
CA PRO A 502 7.39 12.28 8.15
C PRO A 502 7.51 12.02 9.65
N ARG A 503 8.27 11.00 9.99
CA ARG A 503 8.78 10.84 11.35
C ARG A 503 9.98 11.74 11.53
#